data_96b4c7a27dc02aacf803903e9ef39f9e
#
_entry.id   96b4c7a27dc02aacf803903e9ef39f9e
#
_cell.length_a   1.000
_cell.length_b   1.000
_cell.length_c   1.000
_cell.angle_alpha   90.00
_cell.angle_beta   90.00
_cell.angle_gamma   90.00
#
_symmetry.space_group_name_H-M   'P 1'
#
loop_
_entity.id
_entity.type
_entity.pdbx_description
1 polymer ?
#
loop_
_entity_poly.entity_id
_entity_poly.type
_entity_poly.pdbx_seq_one_letter_code
_entity_poly.pdbx_strand_id
1 'polypeptide(L)'
;MSQQDLTSDMLTRIRNAVRNHSANVTCLNNKLNRGVAQVLTDEGFIEGFDVVDDGRQGRIDVHLRYGERGECVINSITRESKPARRIYMKVDELPRPLGGLGIVIVSTSSGVMSDRLCREKNVGGEVVATVA
;
A
#
# COMPACT_ATOMS: atom_id res chain seq x y z
N MET A 1 11.05 3.89 23.67
CA MET A 1 10.61 4.60 22.51
C MET A 1 9.66 3.74 21.69
N SER A 2 8.60 4.33 21.24
CA SER A 2 7.66 3.62 20.39
C SER A 2 8.30 3.36 19.02
N GLN A 3 7.96 2.23 18.45
CA GLN A 3 8.35 1.93 17.09
C GLN A 3 7.58 2.87 16.15
N GLN A 4 8.30 3.39 15.17
CA GLN A 4 7.67 4.18 14.14
C GLN A 4 7.01 3.22 13.13
N ASP A 5 5.75 3.47 12.84
CA ASP A 5 5.07 2.74 11.77
C ASP A 5 5.24 3.54 10.48
N LEU A 6 6.33 3.27 9.77
CA LEU A 6 6.65 3.99 8.53
C LEU A 6 5.62 3.71 7.44
N THR A 7 4.97 2.57 7.51
CA THR A 7 3.92 2.24 6.55
C THR A 7 2.65 3.04 6.81
N SER A 8 2.25 3.20 8.08
CA SER A 8 1.12 4.08 8.42
C SER A 8 1.39 5.51 7.97
N ASP A 9 2.61 5.99 8.16
CA ASP A 9 3.01 7.32 7.69
C ASP A 9 2.90 7.42 6.17
N MET A 10 3.38 6.42 5.43
CA MET A 10 3.27 6.37 3.98
C MET A 10 1.81 6.44 3.53
N LEU A 11 0.94 5.63 4.13
CA LEU A 11 -0.47 5.59 3.75
C LEU A 11 -1.17 6.93 4.05
N THR A 12 -0.81 7.55 5.17
CA THR A 12 -1.34 8.87 5.54
C THR A 12 -0.90 9.94 4.55
N ARG A 13 0.37 9.91 4.15
CA ARG A 13 0.91 10.85 3.15
C ARG A 13 0.20 10.70 1.81
N ILE A 14 -0.01 9.47 1.37
CA ILE A 14 -0.73 9.19 0.12
C ILE A 14 -2.17 9.69 0.23
N ARG A 15 -2.85 9.40 1.33
CA ARG A 15 -4.23 9.84 1.56
C ARG A 15 -4.36 11.37 1.49
N ASN A 16 -3.46 12.08 2.15
CA ASN A 16 -3.48 13.53 2.16
C ASN A 16 -3.14 14.11 0.79
N ALA A 17 -2.17 13.51 0.09
CA ALA A 17 -1.77 13.96 -1.24
C ALA A 17 -2.91 13.76 -2.25
N VAL A 18 -3.63 12.66 -2.18
CA VAL A 18 -4.80 12.41 -3.03
C VAL A 18 -5.89 13.43 -2.74
N ARG A 19 -6.14 13.72 -1.47
CA ARG A 19 -7.14 14.72 -1.07
C ARG A 19 -6.82 16.11 -1.64
N ASN A 20 -5.53 16.44 -1.69
CA ASN A 20 -5.05 17.72 -2.21
C ASN A 20 -4.81 17.71 -3.71
N HIS A 21 -5.09 16.60 -4.40
CA HIS A 21 -4.83 16.39 -5.83
C HIS A 21 -3.37 16.65 -6.21
N SER A 22 -2.45 16.26 -5.32
CA SER A 22 -1.02 16.35 -5.59
C SER A 22 -0.61 15.33 -6.66
N ALA A 23 0.34 15.67 -7.50
CA ALA A 23 0.84 14.75 -8.53
C ALA A 23 1.74 13.69 -7.92
N ASN A 24 2.53 14.05 -6.92
CA ASN A 24 3.53 13.18 -6.30
C ASN A 24 3.51 13.32 -4.79
N VAL A 25 4.03 12.28 -4.12
CA VAL A 25 4.24 12.33 -2.69
C VAL A 25 5.52 11.56 -2.36
N THR A 26 6.26 12.05 -1.36
CA THR A 26 7.51 11.44 -0.92
C THR A 26 7.30 10.70 0.39
N CYS A 27 7.77 9.46 0.45
CA CYS A 27 7.67 8.60 1.63
C CYS A 27 9.05 8.06 2.00
N LEU A 28 9.21 7.65 3.25
CA LEU A 28 10.44 7.02 3.69
C LEU A 28 10.57 5.63 3.07
N ASN A 29 11.81 5.30 2.69
CA ASN A 29 12.12 4.02 2.07
C ASN A 29 12.31 2.94 3.12
N ASN A 30 11.61 1.82 2.98
CA ASN A 30 11.96 0.56 3.61
C ASN A 30 11.38 -0.57 2.74
N LYS A 31 11.71 -1.80 3.10
CA LYS A 31 11.31 -2.96 2.29
C LYS A 31 9.78 -3.07 2.18
N LEU A 32 9.08 -2.88 3.29
CA LEU A 32 7.61 -2.97 3.29
C LEU A 32 6.99 -1.87 2.45
N ASN A 33 7.47 -0.64 2.58
CA ASN A 33 6.95 0.49 1.81
C ASN A 33 7.19 0.31 0.31
N ARG A 34 8.36 -0.23 -0.09
CA ARG A 34 8.60 -0.56 -1.49
C ARG A 34 7.62 -1.61 -2.00
N GLY A 35 7.35 -2.63 -1.16
CA GLY A 35 6.38 -3.66 -1.51
C GLY A 35 4.97 -3.10 -1.66
N VAL A 36 4.56 -2.21 -0.77
CA VAL A 36 3.25 -1.53 -0.86
C VAL A 36 3.16 -0.72 -2.14
N ALA A 37 4.20 0.06 -2.46
CA ALA A 37 4.22 0.87 -3.68
C ALA A 37 4.13 -0.01 -4.94
N GLN A 38 4.81 -1.15 -4.93
CA GLN A 38 4.77 -2.08 -6.06
C GLN A 38 3.36 -2.65 -6.25
N VAL A 39 2.71 -3.05 -5.17
CA VAL A 39 1.34 -3.57 -5.23
C VAL A 39 0.38 -2.50 -5.76
N LEU A 40 0.50 -1.28 -5.27
CA LEU A 40 -0.36 -0.17 -5.73
C LEU A 40 -0.16 0.11 -7.22
N THR A 41 1.07 0.00 -7.71
CA THR A 41 1.38 0.16 -9.13
C THR A 41 0.76 -0.98 -9.95
N ASP A 42 0.98 -2.22 -9.51
CA ASP A 42 0.51 -3.40 -10.24
C ASP A 42 -1.01 -3.46 -10.31
N GLU A 43 -1.68 -3.00 -9.26
CA GLU A 43 -3.15 -3.00 -9.20
C GLU A 43 -3.78 -1.73 -9.80
N GLY A 44 -2.95 -0.80 -10.28
CA GLY A 44 -3.43 0.37 -10.99
C GLY A 44 -3.90 1.53 -10.12
N PHE A 45 -3.56 1.55 -8.85
CA PHE A 45 -3.96 2.64 -7.94
C PHE A 45 -3.03 3.85 -8.02
N ILE A 46 -1.78 3.64 -8.44
CA ILE A 46 -0.84 4.74 -8.67
C ILE A 46 -0.19 4.54 -10.05
N GLU A 47 0.42 5.60 -10.58
CA GLU A 47 1.14 5.52 -11.87
C GLU A 47 2.42 4.72 -11.72
N GLY A 48 3.14 4.93 -10.62
CA GLY A 48 4.39 4.26 -10.37
C GLY A 48 5.12 4.91 -9.22
N PHE A 49 6.37 4.50 -9.03
CA PHE A 49 7.20 5.06 -7.97
C PHE A 49 8.68 4.94 -8.33
N ASP A 50 9.49 5.80 -7.73
CA ASP A 50 10.94 5.74 -7.84
C ASP A 50 11.55 5.64 -6.45
N VAL A 51 12.57 4.81 -6.30
CA VAL A 51 13.35 4.72 -5.08
C VAL A 51 14.60 5.56 -5.26
N VAL A 52 14.78 6.57 -4.40
CA VAL A 52 15.89 7.50 -4.49
C VAL A 52 16.82 7.28 -3.30
N ASP A 53 18.08 7.02 -3.61
CA ASP A 53 19.13 6.88 -2.60
C ASP A 53 19.63 8.27 -2.23
N ASP A 54 19.54 8.61 -0.94
CA ASP A 54 20.00 9.90 -0.42
C ASP A 54 21.22 9.76 0.48
N GLY A 55 21.90 8.59 0.42
CA GLY A 55 23.06 8.30 1.28
C GLY A 55 22.69 7.85 2.67
N ARG A 56 21.41 7.73 2.97
CA ARG A 56 20.87 7.26 4.25
C ARG A 56 19.86 6.16 3.99
N GLN A 57 18.68 6.25 4.57
CA GLN A 57 17.61 5.29 4.36
C GLN A 57 17.02 5.37 2.95
N GLY A 58 17.04 6.56 2.36
CA GLY A 58 16.44 6.81 1.07
C GLY A 58 14.98 7.21 1.16
N ARG A 59 14.41 7.53 0.01
CA ARG A 59 13.01 7.88 -0.08
C ARG A 59 12.35 7.19 -1.27
N ILE A 60 11.02 7.11 -1.21
CA ILE A 60 10.21 6.62 -2.31
C ILE A 60 9.38 7.81 -2.82
N ASP A 61 9.55 8.15 -4.07
CA ASP A 61 8.73 9.16 -4.73
C ASP A 61 7.58 8.43 -5.43
N VAL A 62 6.36 8.64 -4.94
CA VAL A 62 5.15 7.99 -5.44
C VAL A 62 4.47 8.94 -6.42
N HIS A 63 4.18 8.44 -7.62
CA HIS A 63 3.49 9.19 -8.67
C HIS A 63 2.02 8.81 -8.65
N LEU A 64 1.17 9.73 -8.22
CA LEU A 64 -0.25 9.47 -8.02
C LEU A 64 -1.01 9.46 -9.34
N ARG A 65 -2.13 8.76 -9.35
CA ARG A 65 -2.95 8.58 -10.53
C ARG A 65 -4.35 9.14 -10.29
N TYR A 66 -4.87 9.85 -11.30
CA TYR A 66 -6.24 10.37 -11.28
C TYR A 66 -6.92 9.96 -12.58
N GLY A 67 -8.25 9.96 -12.58
CA GLY A 67 -9.02 9.70 -13.76
C GLY A 67 -8.97 10.86 -14.76
N GLU A 68 -9.54 10.67 -15.93
CA GLU A 68 -9.50 11.66 -17.03
C GLU A 68 -10.11 13.01 -16.63
N ARG A 69 -11.06 13.00 -15.69
CA ARG A 69 -11.72 14.23 -15.21
C ARG A 69 -11.17 14.68 -13.87
N GLY A 70 -10.02 14.15 -13.46
CA GLY A 70 -9.41 14.48 -12.20
C GLY A 70 -9.98 13.74 -11.00
N GLU A 71 -10.87 12.77 -11.21
CA GLU A 71 -11.43 11.98 -10.12
C GLU A 71 -10.37 11.11 -9.48
N CYS A 72 -10.50 10.90 -8.16
CA CYS A 72 -9.53 10.12 -7.39
C CYS A 72 -9.68 8.63 -7.70
N VAL A 73 -8.58 7.97 -8.03
CA VAL A 73 -8.54 6.51 -8.18
C VAL A 73 -8.54 5.86 -6.79
N ILE A 74 -7.81 6.43 -5.85
CA ILE A 74 -7.82 5.97 -4.45
C ILE A 74 -8.90 6.76 -3.70
N ASN A 75 -9.92 6.07 -3.23
CA ASN A 75 -11.00 6.67 -2.44
C ASN A 75 -10.80 6.44 -0.95
N SER A 76 -10.23 5.30 -0.58
CA SER A 76 -9.88 5.01 0.81
C SER A 76 -8.61 4.20 0.87
N ILE A 77 -7.82 4.42 1.90
CA ILE A 77 -6.60 3.67 2.17
C ILE A 77 -6.46 3.59 3.69
N THR A 78 -6.48 2.36 4.22
CA THR A 78 -6.58 2.11 5.64
C THR A 78 -5.49 1.16 6.09
N ARG A 79 -4.74 1.54 7.12
CA ARG A 79 -3.77 0.67 7.77
C ARG A 79 -4.52 -0.35 8.63
N GLU A 80 -4.29 -1.63 8.40
CA GLU A 80 -4.96 -2.69 9.16
C GLU A 80 -4.07 -3.20 10.31
N SER A 81 -2.96 -3.85 9.98
CA SER A 81 -2.03 -4.36 10.99
C SER A 81 -1.14 -3.23 11.51
N LYS A 82 -0.91 -3.19 12.83
CA LYS A 82 -0.10 -2.15 13.47
C LYS A 82 0.95 -2.81 14.36
N PRO A 83 2.05 -2.10 14.72
CA PRO A 83 3.07 -2.68 15.59
C PRO A 83 2.50 -3.21 16.91
N ALA A 84 1.50 -2.54 17.48
CA ALA A 84 0.86 -2.96 18.74
C ALA A 84 -0.15 -4.07 18.54
N ARG A 85 -0.64 -4.28 17.32
CA ARG A 85 -1.65 -5.28 17.02
C ARG A 85 -1.50 -5.77 15.59
N ARG A 86 -0.82 -6.90 15.42
CA ARG A 86 -0.62 -7.53 14.13
C ARG A 86 -1.82 -8.38 13.76
N ILE A 87 -2.22 -8.32 12.49
CA ILE A 87 -3.38 -9.06 11.97
C ILE A 87 -2.89 -10.02 10.90
N TYR A 88 -3.09 -11.32 11.11
CA TYR A 88 -2.72 -12.36 10.15
C TYR A 88 -3.97 -13.06 9.68
N MET A 89 -4.04 -13.35 8.39
CA MET A 89 -5.17 -14.07 7.81
C MET A 89 -4.68 -15.15 6.86
N LYS A 90 -5.43 -16.25 6.83
CA LYS A 90 -5.25 -17.28 5.81
C LYS A 90 -5.87 -16.78 4.51
N VAL A 91 -5.48 -17.41 3.40
CA VAL A 91 -5.92 -16.98 2.08
C VAL A 91 -7.46 -16.97 1.94
N ASP A 92 -8.13 -17.95 2.54
CA ASP A 92 -9.59 -18.05 2.47
C ASP A 92 -10.32 -17.04 3.37
N GLU A 93 -9.60 -16.43 4.29
CA GLU A 93 -10.14 -15.40 5.20
C GLU A 93 -10.01 -13.98 4.63
N LEU A 94 -9.23 -13.80 3.56
CA LEU A 94 -8.96 -12.46 3.03
C LEU A 94 -10.24 -11.83 2.45
N PRO A 95 -10.58 -10.60 2.87
CA PRO A 95 -11.78 -9.94 2.36
C PRO A 95 -11.62 -9.49 0.90
N ARG A 96 -12.73 -9.17 0.28
CA ARG A 96 -12.77 -8.57 -1.07
C ARG A 96 -13.39 -7.18 -0.95
N PRO A 97 -12.59 -6.14 -0.68
CA PRO A 97 -13.14 -4.79 -0.51
C PRO A 97 -13.93 -4.36 -1.75
N LEU A 98 -15.09 -3.76 -1.53
CA LEU A 98 -15.99 -3.31 -2.60
C LEU A 98 -16.26 -4.39 -3.65
N GLY A 99 -16.48 -5.65 -3.20
CA GLY A 99 -16.80 -6.76 -4.09
C GLY A 99 -15.69 -7.11 -5.08
N GLY A 100 -14.44 -6.77 -4.76
CA GLY A 100 -13.28 -7.05 -5.59
C GLY A 100 -12.77 -5.84 -6.37
N LEU A 101 -13.40 -4.68 -6.25
CA LEU A 101 -12.90 -3.44 -6.86
C LEU A 101 -11.74 -2.86 -6.07
N GLY A 102 -11.71 -3.09 -4.77
CA GLY A 102 -10.58 -2.72 -3.92
C GLY A 102 -9.64 -3.90 -3.72
N ILE A 103 -8.56 -3.67 -2.97
CA ILE A 103 -7.56 -4.70 -2.67
C ILE A 103 -7.20 -4.70 -1.20
N VAL A 104 -6.69 -5.84 -0.74
CA VAL A 104 -5.99 -5.96 0.53
C VAL A 104 -4.51 -6.16 0.21
N ILE A 105 -3.64 -5.41 0.86
CA ILE A 105 -2.19 -5.57 0.71
C ILE A 105 -1.73 -6.50 1.83
N VAL A 106 -1.07 -7.60 1.45
CA VAL A 106 -0.69 -8.66 2.38
C VAL A 106 0.82 -8.87 2.30
N SER A 107 1.46 -8.94 3.46
CA SER A 107 2.88 -9.28 3.57
C SER A 107 2.99 -10.78 3.82
N THR A 108 3.55 -11.50 2.86
CA THR A 108 3.69 -12.96 2.91
C THR A 108 5.16 -13.36 2.96
N SER A 109 5.41 -14.65 3.19
CA SER A 109 6.77 -15.19 3.14
C SER A 109 7.39 -15.06 1.74
N SER A 110 6.56 -14.90 0.71
CA SER A 110 7.00 -14.74 -0.68
C SER A 110 7.02 -13.27 -1.13
N GLY A 111 6.81 -12.33 -0.20
CA GLY A 111 6.82 -10.91 -0.48
C GLY A 111 5.48 -10.25 -0.22
N VAL A 112 5.43 -8.95 -0.49
CA VAL A 112 4.21 -8.16 -0.34
C VAL A 112 3.40 -8.30 -1.62
N MET A 113 2.10 -8.60 -1.48
CA MET A 113 1.24 -8.83 -2.65
C MET A 113 -0.21 -8.47 -2.35
N SER A 114 -1.02 -8.33 -3.39
CA SER A 114 -2.45 -8.11 -3.24
C SER A 114 -3.17 -9.40 -2.84
N ASP A 115 -4.38 -9.26 -2.31
CA ASP A 115 -5.23 -10.41 -1.99
C ASP A 115 -5.49 -11.28 -3.23
N ARG A 116 -5.60 -10.66 -4.41
CA ARG A 116 -5.78 -11.40 -5.66
C ARG A 116 -4.62 -12.34 -5.93
N LEU A 117 -3.40 -11.82 -5.79
CA LEU A 117 -2.21 -12.63 -6.00
C LEU A 117 -2.05 -13.68 -4.91
N CYS A 118 -2.43 -13.36 -3.67
CA CYS A 118 -2.46 -14.33 -2.57
C CYS A 118 -3.36 -15.53 -2.90
N ARG A 119 -4.54 -15.26 -3.45
CA ARG A 119 -5.47 -16.33 -3.83
C ARG A 119 -4.91 -17.18 -4.97
N GLU A 120 -4.28 -16.52 -5.93
CA GLU A 120 -3.66 -17.20 -7.07
C GLU A 120 -2.54 -18.12 -6.63
N LYS A 121 -1.72 -17.69 -5.68
CA LYS A 121 -0.60 -18.47 -5.14
C LYS A 121 -0.97 -19.33 -3.93
N ASN A 122 -2.19 -19.21 -3.43
CA ASN A 122 -2.69 -19.92 -2.26
C ASN A 122 -1.81 -19.68 -1.03
N VAL A 123 -1.54 -18.39 -0.74
CA VAL A 123 -0.75 -17.99 0.43
C VAL A 123 -1.50 -16.94 1.23
N GLY A 124 -1.31 -16.95 2.54
CA GLY A 124 -1.81 -15.91 3.43
C GLY A 124 -0.65 -15.18 4.09
N GLY A 125 -0.96 -14.28 5.00
CA GLY A 125 0.06 -13.53 5.70
C GLY A 125 -0.48 -12.40 6.55
N GLU A 126 0.36 -11.42 6.81
CA GLU A 126 -0.02 -10.24 7.58
C GLU A 126 -0.78 -9.26 6.70
N VAL A 127 -1.98 -8.88 7.14
CA VAL A 127 -2.81 -7.91 6.43
C VAL A 127 -2.28 -6.51 6.74
N VAL A 128 -1.65 -5.89 5.77
CA VAL A 128 -0.98 -4.59 5.94
C VAL A 128 -1.98 -3.45 5.83
N ALA A 129 -2.76 -3.44 4.76
CA ALA A 129 -3.66 -2.32 4.47
C ALA A 129 -4.77 -2.74 3.53
N THR A 130 -5.83 -1.93 3.51
CA THR A 130 -6.94 -2.07 2.57
C THR A 130 -7.01 -0.79 1.73
N VAL A 131 -7.14 -0.94 0.43
CA VAL A 131 -7.21 0.17 -0.53
C VAL A 131 -8.41 -0.01 -1.43
N ALA A 132 -9.17 1.04 -1.58
CA ALA A 132 -10.34 0.99 -2.46
C ALA A 132 -10.60 2.34 -3.14
#